data_9d7302f50638eb609a03a533f9cf2038
#
_entry.id   9d7302f50638eb609a03a533f9cf2038
#
_cell.length_a   1.000
_cell.length_b   1.000
_cell.length_c   1.000
_cell.angle_alpha   90.00
_cell.angle_beta   90.00
_cell.angle_gamma   90.00
#
_symmetry.space_group_name_H-M   'P 1'
#
loop_
_entity.id
_entity.type
_entity.pdbx_description
1 polymer ?
#
loop_
_entity_poly.entity_id
_entity_poly.type
_entity_poly.pdbx_seq_one_letter_code
_entity_poly.pdbx_strand_id
1 'polypeptide(L)'
;MHAAISTVAFRGIDTIPVEVQVHIANGLPAMAIVGLADKAVAESRERVRAALGSIGLALPPKRIAVNLAPADVVKEGAHFDLPIALGLLVAMGAIGPDAVANRLVLGELSLHGGIEPVSGVLPAAMAAVAAGQDLICPAKSGPEAAWADALSIIAPPDLMSLLNHLRGGQFLAPPQPELLPPLHSPPDMRDLRGQETARRVLEIAAAGRHNLLICLLYTSDAADE
;
A
#
# COMPACT_ATOMS: atom_id res chain seq x y z
N MET A 1 8.54 -13.05 20.84
CA MET A 1 8.56 -11.62 20.51
C MET A 1 7.37 -11.35 19.63
N HIS A 2 6.65 -10.25 19.86
CA HIS A 2 5.45 -9.90 19.08
C HIS A 2 5.49 -8.42 18.69
N ALA A 3 4.81 -8.10 17.60
CA ALA A 3 4.60 -6.74 17.12
C ALA A 3 3.23 -6.64 16.44
N ALA A 4 2.64 -5.45 16.44
CA ALA A 4 1.41 -5.14 15.74
C ALA A 4 1.58 -3.85 14.95
N ILE A 5 1.16 -3.85 13.68
CA ILE A 5 1.24 -2.72 12.77
C ILE A 5 -0.13 -2.46 12.18
N SER A 6 -0.58 -1.21 12.23
CA SER A 6 -1.85 -0.80 11.63
C SER A 6 -1.70 -0.63 10.12
N THR A 7 -2.66 -1.15 9.38
CA THR A 7 -2.81 -0.98 7.93
C THR A 7 -4.30 -1.03 7.57
N VAL A 8 -4.63 -1.03 6.28
CA VAL A 8 -6.01 -1.16 5.79
C VAL A 8 -6.12 -2.21 4.70
N ALA A 9 -7.30 -2.80 4.57
CA ALA A 9 -7.77 -3.48 3.36
C ALA A 9 -8.76 -2.56 2.64
N PHE A 10 -8.99 -2.79 1.36
CA PHE A 10 -9.88 -1.99 0.55
C PHE A 10 -11.12 -2.78 0.12
N ARG A 11 -12.28 -2.12 0.14
CA ARG A 11 -13.52 -2.61 -0.48
C ARG A 11 -14.06 -1.48 -1.38
N GLY A 12 -13.67 -1.49 -2.65
CA GLY A 12 -13.85 -0.33 -3.52
C GLY A 12 -13.04 0.86 -3.01
N ILE A 13 -13.70 1.96 -2.67
CA ILE A 13 -13.07 3.16 -2.08
C ILE A 13 -13.05 3.15 -0.54
N ASP A 14 -13.80 2.24 0.08
CA ASP A 14 -13.87 2.13 1.53
C ASP A 14 -12.66 1.40 2.09
N THR A 15 -12.19 1.85 3.23
CA THR A 15 -11.09 1.24 3.96
C THR A 15 -11.58 0.44 5.15
N ILE A 16 -11.01 -0.73 5.36
CA ILE A 16 -11.29 -1.60 6.50
C ILE A 16 -10.00 -1.70 7.32
N PRO A 17 -10.01 -1.31 8.60
CA PRO A 17 -8.82 -1.42 9.44
C PRO A 17 -8.33 -2.86 9.52
N VAL A 18 -7.02 -3.04 9.35
CA VAL A 18 -6.33 -4.32 9.46
C VAL A 18 -5.14 -4.16 10.38
N GLU A 19 -4.93 -5.12 11.25
CA GLU A 19 -3.75 -5.22 12.09
C GLU A 19 -2.86 -6.36 11.63
N VAL A 20 -1.61 -6.06 11.30
CA VAL A 20 -0.58 -7.04 10.98
C VAL A 20 0.13 -7.43 12.27
N GLN A 21 -0.17 -8.62 12.77
CA GLN A 21 0.40 -9.15 14.01
C GLN A 21 1.54 -10.12 13.67
N VAL A 22 2.74 -9.83 14.13
CA VAL A 22 3.93 -10.66 13.91
C VAL A 22 4.34 -11.34 15.21
N HIS A 23 4.53 -12.64 15.16
CA HIS A 23 5.02 -13.45 16.28
C HIS A 23 6.23 -14.30 15.88
N ILE A 24 7.33 -14.14 16.62
CA ILE A 24 8.55 -14.95 16.45
C ILE A 24 8.71 -15.87 17.65
N ALA A 25 8.67 -17.18 17.41
CA ALA A 25 8.79 -18.25 18.41
C ALA A 25 9.94 -19.21 18.08
N ASN A 26 10.42 -19.92 19.08
CA ASN A 26 11.38 -21.01 18.85
C ASN A 26 10.68 -22.15 18.07
N GLY A 27 11.41 -22.77 17.15
CA GLY A 27 10.90 -23.85 16.32
C GLY A 27 11.68 -23.96 15.00
N LEU A 28 11.25 -24.89 14.15
CA LEU A 28 11.83 -25.02 12.81
C LEU A 28 11.63 -23.72 12.01
N PRO A 29 12.66 -23.28 11.27
CA PRO A 29 12.58 -22.08 10.45
C PRO A 29 11.43 -22.17 9.45
N ALA A 30 10.42 -21.33 9.63
CA ALA A 30 9.28 -21.22 8.73
C ALA A 30 8.66 -19.85 8.86
N MET A 31 8.08 -19.31 7.78
CA MET A 31 7.27 -18.09 7.80
C MET A 31 5.90 -18.40 7.20
N ALA A 32 4.86 -18.21 8.00
CA ALA A 32 3.47 -18.40 7.60
C ALA A 32 2.71 -17.07 7.70
N ILE A 33 1.89 -16.78 6.69
CA ILE A 33 0.96 -15.63 6.66
C ILE A 33 -0.45 -16.21 6.69
N VAL A 34 -1.28 -15.74 7.62
CA VAL A 34 -2.67 -16.19 7.82
C VAL A 34 -3.62 -15.00 7.91
N GLY A 35 -4.93 -15.19 7.72
CA GLY A 35 -5.95 -14.16 7.83
C GLY A 35 -6.61 -13.82 6.49
N LEU A 36 -7.05 -14.83 5.71
CA LEU A 36 -7.67 -14.69 4.37
C LEU A 36 -6.81 -13.88 3.39
N ALA A 37 -5.51 -14.16 3.38
CA ALA A 37 -4.56 -13.59 2.44
C ALA A 37 -4.78 -14.16 1.03
N ASP A 38 -4.86 -13.31 0.02
CA ASP A 38 -4.85 -13.72 -1.37
C ASP A 38 -3.46 -14.23 -1.82
N LYS A 39 -3.31 -14.58 -3.10
CA LYS A 39 -2.04 -15.04 -3.66
C LYS A 39 -0.96 -13.95 -3.57
N ALA A 40 -1.31 -12.69 -3.86
CA ALA A 40 -0.36 -11.58 -3.83
C ALA A 40 0.18 -11.33 -2.42
N VAL A 41 -0.68 -11.40 -1.40
CA VAL A 41 -0.30 -11.30 0.02
C VAL A 41 0.52 -12.53 0.45
N ALA A 42 0.20 -13.73 -0.04
CA ALA A 42 1.00 -14.91 0.27
C ALA A 42 2.43 -14.83 -0.31
N GLU A 43 2.60 -14.18 -1.46
CA GLU A 43 3.89 -13.91 -2.09
C GLU A 43 4.72 -12.84 -1.34
N SER A 44 4.11 -12.00 -0.52
CA SER A 44 4.81 -11.02 0.34
C SER A 44 5.94 -11.63 1.15
N ARG A 45 5.82 -12.91 1.52
CA ARG A 45 6.87 -13.63 2.25
C ARG A 45 8.22 -13.58 1.55
N GLU A 46 8.23 -13.80 0.23
CA GLU A 46 9.47 -13.82 -0.55
C GLU A 46 10.00 -12.40 -0.78
N ARG A 47 9.10 -11.44 -1.09
CA ARG A 47 9.49 -10.02 -1.28
C ARG A 47 10.06 -9.44 0.01
N VAL A 48 9.40 -9.62 1.13
CA VAL A 48 9.86 -9.12 2.44
C VAL A 48 11.19 -9.76 2.85
N ARG A 49 11.34 -11.08 2.66
CA ARG A 49 12.60 -11.77 2.95
C ARG A 49 13.76 -11.21 2.11
N ALA A 50 13.56 -11.04 0.80
CA ALA A 50 14.59 -10.53 -0.09
C ALA A 50 14.92 -9.06 0.24
N ALA A 51 13.91 -8.22 0.48
CA ALA A 51 14.07 -6.82 0.82
C ALA A 51 14.82 -6.62 2.15
N LEU A 52 14.52 -7.40 3.19
CA LEU A 52 15.27 -7.36 4.45
C LEU A 52 16.70 -7.85 4.26
N GLY A 53 16.89 -8.91 3.47
CA GLY A 53 18.23 -9.44 3.12
C GLY A 53 19.10 -8.42 2.39
N SER A 54 18.50 -7.63 1.47
CA SER A 54 19.23 -6.63 0.69
C SER A 54 19.79 -5.47 1.53
N ILE A 55 19.19 -5.19 2.67
CA ILE A 55 19.67 -4.19 3.65
C ILE A 55 20.52 -4.81 4.78
N GLY A 56 20.94 -6.08 4.61
CA GLY A 56 21.79 -6.77 5.58
C GLY A 56 21.07 -7.32 6.82
N LEU A 57 19.74 -7.38 6.81
CA LEU A 57 18.94 -7.91 7.91
C LEU A 57 18.37 -9.29 7.53
N ALA A 58 19.03 -10.34 8.01
CA ALA A 58 18.56 -11.71 7.82
C ALA A 58 17.43 -12.03 8.80
N LEU A 59 16.40 -12.73 8.34
CA LEU A 59 15.36 -13.28 9.21
C LEU A 59 15.96 -14.32 10.16
N PRO A 60 15.56 -14.34 11.44
CA PRO A 60 16.07 -15.30 12.40
C PRO A 60 15.64 -16.74 11.99
N PRO A 61 16.47 -17.75 12.27
CA PRO A 61 16.16 -19.16 11.98
C PRO A 61 15.14 -19.71 13.00
N LYS A 62 13.96 -19.09 13.05
CA LYS A 62 12.88 -19.37 13.98
C LYS A 62 11.55 -19.50 13.25
N ARG A 63 10.52 -19.94 13.95
CA ARG A 63 9.16 -19.95 13.43
C ARG A 63 8.58 -18.54 13.50
N ILE A 64 8.20 -17.99 12.34
CA ILE A 64 7.56 -16.68 12.19
C ILE A 64 6.11 -16.91 11.77
N ALA A 65 5.18 -16.31 12.50
CA ALA A 65 3.77 -16.28 12.14
C ALA A 65 3.36 -14.82 11.96
N VAL A 66 2.73 -14.53 10.83
CA VAL A 66 2.13 -13.23 10.51
C VAL A 66 0.63 -13.44 10.41
N ASN A 67 -0.14 -12.78 11.26
CA ASN A 67 -1.60 -12.83 11.23
C ASN A 67 -2.14 -11.48 10.78
N LEU A 68 -3.04 -11.47 9.80
CA LEU A 68 -3.73 -10.28 9.30
C LEU A 68 -5.14 -10.25 9.88
N ALA A 69 -5.33 -9.51 10.95
CA ALA A 69 -6.61 -9.41 11.65
C ALA A 69 -7.45 -8.22 11.12
N PRO A 70 -8.78 -8.35 11.00
CA PRO A 70 -9.62 -9.52 11.34
C PRO A 70 -9.59 -10.60 10.26
N ALA A 71 -9.89 -11.84 10.62
CA ALA A 71 -9.78 -12.99 9.71
C ALA A 71 -10.99 -13.17 8.75
N ASP A 72 -12.04 -12.39 8.91
CA ASP A 72 -13.27 -12.42 8.09
C ASP A 72 -13.24 -11.45 6.90
N VAL A 73 -12.18 -10.65 6.78
CA VAL A 73 -11.96 -9.73 5.67
C VAL A 73 -10.91 -10.30 4.73
N VAL A 74 -11.20 -10.32 3.44
CA VAL A 74 -10.22 -10.69 2.40
C VAL A 74 -9.15 -9.61 2.30
N LYS A 75 -7.88 -10.01 2.27
CA LYS A 75 -6.72 -9.11 2.09
C LYS A 75 -6.14 -9.36 0.71
N GLU A 76 -6.18 -8.34 -0.11
CA GLU A 76 -5.74 -8.36 -1.51
C GLU A 76 -4.66 -7.31 -1.75
N GLY A 77 -3.71 -7.65 -2.61
CA GLY A 77 -2.68 -6.72 -3.07
C GLY A 77 -1.39 -6.73 -2.27
N ALA A 78 -0.35 -6.13 -2.86
CA ALA A 78 1.01 -6.15 -2.33
C ALA A 78 1.30 -5.08 -1.26
N HIS A 79 0.36 -4.18 -0.97
CA HIS A 79 0.55 -3.09 -0.01
C HIS A 79 0.77 -3.55 1.44
N PHE A 80 0.55 -4.83 1.73
CA PHE A 80 0.85 -5.45 3.02
C PHE A 80 2.33 -5.75 3.24
N ASP A 81 3.18 -5.67 2.21
CA ASP A 81 4.60 -5.98 2.32
C ASP A 81 5.31 -5.10 3.36
N LEU A 82 5.11 -3.79 3.28
CA LEU A 82 5.75 -2.84 4.19
C LEU A 82 5.27 -3.00 5.65
N PRO A 83 3.96 -3.12 5.94
CA PRO A 83 3.49 -3.44 7.29
C PRO A 83 4.07 -4.74 7.84
N ILE A 84 4.17 -5.80 7.03
CA ILE A 84 4.77 -7.08 7.43
C ILE A 84 6.26 -6.89 7.75
N ALA A 85 7.00 -6.18 6.89
CA ALA A 85 8.42 -5.91 7.10
C ALA A 85 8.66 -5.11 8.38
N LEU A 86 7.89 -4.05 8.63
CA LEU A 86 7.99 -3.26 9.87
C LEU A 86 7.65 -4.08 11.10
N GLY A 87 6.61 -4.93 11.03
CA GLY A 87 6.27 -5.85 12.12
C GLY A 87 7.41 -6.83 12.44
N LEU A 88 8.10 -7.34 11.42
CA LEU A 88 9.29 -8.18 11.60
C LEU A 88 10.44 -7.40 12.22
N LEU A 89 10.71 -6.17 11.77
CA LEU A 89 11.77 -5.32 12.29
C LEU A 89 11.56 -4.99 13.77
N VAL A 90 10.32 -4.70 14.17
CA VAL A 90 9.96 -4.50 15.59
C VAL A 90 10.14 -5.80 16.38
N ALA A 91 9.61 -6.92 15.87
CA ALA A 91 9.69 -8.20 16.56
C ALA A 91 11.15 -8.71 16.69
N MET A 92 12.04 -8.32 15.78
CA MET A 92 13.48 -8.61 15.83
C MET A 92 14.26 -7.62 16.72
N GLY A 93 13.62 -6.54 17.17
CA GLY A 93 14.29 -5.49 17.96
C GLY A 93 15.18 -4.55 17.13
N ALA A 94 15.01 -4.55 15.79
CA ALA A 94 15.76 -3.67 14.90
C ALA A 94 15.28 -2.20 14.98
N ILE A 95 13.99 -2.00 15.31
CA ILE A 95 13.37 -0.71 15.63
C ILE A 95 12.53 -0.85 16.89
N GLY A 96 12.36 0.25 17.63
CA GLY A 96 11.48 0.29 18.80
C GLY A 96 10.01 0.25 18.42
N PRO A 97 9.11 -0.33 19.22
CA PRO A 97 7.68 -0.36 18.95
C PRO A 97 7.10 1.07 18.86
N ASP A 98 7.62 2.03 19.61
CA ASP A 98 7.16 3.42 19.58
C ASP A 98 7.40 4.10 18.23
N ALA A 99 8.39 3.63 17.46
CA ALA A 99 8.69 4.16 16.14
C ALA A 99 7.59 3.92 15.10
N VAL A 100 6.71 2.96 15.35
CA VAL A 100 5.59 2.60 14.47
C VAL A 100 4.23 2.73 15.17
N ALA A 101 4.24 3.06 16.45
CA ALA A 101 3.02 3.29 17.21
C ALA A 101 2.21 4.43 16.60
N ASN A 102 0.88 4.28 16.60
CA ASN A 102 -0.05 5.27 16.06
C ASN A 102 0.19 5.66 14.59
N ARG A 103 0.70 4.72 13.78
CA ARG A 103 0.96 4.93 12.36
C ARG A 103 0.27 3.89 11.51
N LEU A 104 -0.49 4.36 10.52
CA LEU A 104 -1.03 3.51 9.47
C LEU A 104 0.05 3.33 8.39
N VAL A 105 0.27 2.09 7.96
CA VAL A 105 1.38 1.74 7.08
C VAL A 105 0.87 1.02 5.84
N LEU A 106 1.31 1.41 4.65
CA LEU A 106 1.07 0.68 3.41
C LEU A 106 2.23 0.88 2.43
N GLY A 107 2.49 -0.14 1.61
CA GLY A 107 3.54 -0.09 0.58
C GLY A 107 3.95 -1.47 0.12
N GLU A 108 4.29 -1.60 -1.15
CA GLU A 108 4.86 -2.80 -1.74
C GLU A 108 6.39 -2.76 -1.65
N LEU A 109 7.04 -3.91 -1.49
CA LEU A 109 8.50 -4.01 -1.45
C LEU A 109 9.04 -4.66 -2.71
N SER A 110 10.03 -4.00 -3.32
CA SER A 110 10.88 -4.64 -4.32
C SER A 110 11.89 -5.58 -3.64
N LEU A 111 12.45 -6.53 -4.39
CA LEU A 111 13.45 -7.48 -3.88
C LEU A 111 14.74 -6.79 -3.39
N HIS A 112 14.97 -5.56 -3.80
CA HIS A 112 16.16 -4.76 -3.44
C HIS A 112 15.88 -3.78 -2.29
N GLY A 113 14.71 -3.87 -1.65
CA GLY A 113 14.36 -3.01 -0.52
C GLY A 113 13.77 -1.65 -0.90
N GLY A 114 13.50 -1.39 -2.18
CA GLY A 114 12.73 -0.23 -2.62
C GLY A 114 11.27 -0.33 -2.15
N ILE A 115 10.65 0.81 -1.88
CA ILE A 115 9.23 0.89 -1.50
C ILE A 115 8.47 1.43 -2.71
N GLU A 116 7.71 0.53 -3.35
CA GLU A 116 7.01 0.81 -4.60
C GLU A 116 5.60 1.36 -4.35
N PRO A 117 5.09 2.19 -5.28
CA PRO A 117 3.77 2.80 -5.16
C PRO A 117 2.67 1.75 -5.15
N VAL A 118 1.60 2.05 -4.42
CA VAL A 118 0.42 1.19 -4.30
C VAL A 118 -0.84 2.01 -4.53
N SER A 119 -1.91 1.35 -4.95
CA SER A 119 -3.22 1.99 -5.11
C SER A 119 -3.90 2.21 -3.76
N GLY A 120 -4.79 3.23 -3.69
CA GLY A 120 -5.62 3.48 -2.52
C GLY A 120 -4.92 4.28 -1.41
N VAL A 121 -3.84 5.00 -1.71
CA VAL A 121 -3.10 5.78 -0.70
C VAL A 121 -3.93 6.94 -0.16
N LEU A 122 -4.68 7.65 -1.01
CA LEU A 122 -5.54 8.74 -0.54
C LEU A 122 -6.68 8.26 0.37
N PRO A 123 -7.47 7.21 0.05
CA PRO A 123 -8.41 6.62 1.01
C PRO A 123 -7.77 6.17 2.32
N ALA A 124 -6.57 5.57 2.26
CA ALA A 124 -5.83 5.17 3.45
C ALA A 124 -5.38 6.38 4.30
N ALA A 125 -4.93 7.46 3.66
CA ALA A 125 -4.59 8.71 4.34
C ALA A 125 -5.82 9.33 5.02
N MET A 126 -6.98 9.36 4.36
CA MET A 126 -8.24 9.80 4.96
C MET A 126 -8.65 8.95 6.17
N ALA A 127 -8.46 7.62 6.09
CA ALA A 127 -8.70 6.73 7.22
C ALA A 127 -7.75 7.00 8.39
N ALA A 128 -6.46 7.26 8.10
CA ALA A 128 -5.47 7.63 9.11
C ALA A 128 -5.86 8.94 9.83
N VAL A 129 -6.27 9.96 9.09
CA VAL A 129 -6.81 11.22 9.66
C VAL A 129 -8.00 10.95 10.58
N ALA A 130 -8.97 10.15 10.12
CA ALA A 130 -10.17 9.82 10.90
C ALA A 130 -9.84 9.04 12.19
N ALA A 131 -8.78 8.23 12.16
CA ALA A 131 -8.29 7.47 13.32
C ALA A 131 -7.29 8.25 14.20
N GLY A 132 -6.91 9.46 13.82
CA GLY A 132 -5.87 10.25 14.50
C GLY A 132 -4.48 9.61 14.44
N GLN A 133 -4.19 8.90 13.35
CA GLN A 133 -2.91 8.22 13.10
C GLN A 133 -2.08 8.97 12.07
N ASP A 134 -0.76 8.89 12.18
CA ASP A 134 0.18 9.29 11.12
C ASP A 134 0.20 8.24 9.98
N LEU A 135 0.83 8.56 8.85
CA LEU A 135 0.92 7.68 7.70
C LEU A 135 2.37 7.37 7.31
N ILE A 136 2.64 6.11 6.99
CA ILE A 136 3.85 5.69 6.27
C ILE A 136 3.41 5.12 4.93
N CYS A 137 3.83 5.75 3.82
CA CYS A 137 3.48 5.33 2.47
C CYS A 137 4.66 5.48 1.51
N PRO A 138 4.63 4.87 0.32
CA PRO A 138 5.73 5.00 -0.65
C PRO A 138 6.01 6.45 -1.05
N ALA A 139 7.28 6.80 -1.30
CA ALA A 139 7.68 8.17 -1.69
C ALA A 139 6.90 8.68 -2.91
N LYS A 140 6.70 7.84 -3.93
CA LYS A 140 5.95 8.18 -5.14
C LYS A 140 4.46 8.43 -4.90
N SER A 141 3.91 7.91 -3.80
CA SER A 141 2.51 8.11 -3.38
C SER A 141 2.35 9.21 -2.33
N GLY A 142 3.46 9.74 -1.82
CA GLY A 142 3.46 10.82 -0.82
C GLY A 142 2.67 12.07 -1.25
N PRO A 143 2.87 12.60 -2.47
CA PRO A 143 2.12 13.77 -2.96
C PRO A 143 0.60 13.54 -3.01
N GLU A 144 0.15 12.31 -3.35
CA GLU A 144 -1.26 11.93 -3.31
C GLU A 144 -1.78 11.90 -1.85
N ALA A 145 -1.03 11.27 -0.93
CA ALA A 145 -1.40 11.22 0.47
C ALA A 145 -1.49 12.60 1.12
N ALA A 146 -0.65 13.54 0.69
CA ALA A 146 -0.59 14.89 1.25
C ALA A 146 -1.86 15.73 0.99
N TRP A 147 -2.76 15.29 0.10
CA TRP A 147 -4.08 15.90 -0.07
C TRP A 147 -5.04 15.63 1.09
N ALA A 148 -4.77 14.65 1.95
CA ALA A 148 -5.65 14.32 3.07
C ALA A 148 -5.56 15.31 4.24
N ASP A 149 -4.61 16.24 4.21
CA ASP A 149 -4.34 17.27 5.22
C ASP A 149 -4.35 16.78 6.70
N ALA A 150 -3.76 17.56 7.60
CA ALA A 150 -3.78 17.32 9.06
C ALA A 150 -3.14 16.02 9.58
N LEU A 151 -2.28 15.32 8.81
CA LEU A 151 -1.49 14.20 9.33
C LEU A 151 0.02 14.34 9.02
N SER A 152 0.84 13.67 9.83
CA SER A 152 2.26 13.55 9.54
C SER A 152 2.49 12.37 8.59
N ILE A 153 3.12 12.64 7.44
CA ILE A 153 3.38 11.64 6.41
C ILE A 153 4.88 11.39 6.32
N ILE A 154 5.25 10.12 6.45
CA ILE A 154 6.60 9.63 6.15
C ILE A 154 6.54 8.90 4.82
N ALA A 155 7.22 9.43 3.81
CA ALA A 155 7.20 8.89 2.45
C ALA A 155 8.61 8.45 2.01
N PRO A 156 9.08 7.27 2.46
CA PRO A 156 10.40 6.75 2.15
C PRO A 156 10.47 6.15 0.74
N PRO A 157 11.61 6.31 0.03
CA PRO A 157 11.85 5.64 -1.25
C PRO A 157 12.25 4.16 -1.07
N ASP A 158 12.82 3.81 0.08
CA ASP A 158 13.34 2.48 0.38
C ASP A 158 13.37 2.20 1.90
N LEU A 159 13.57 0.91 2.25
CA LEU A 159 13.61 0.45 3.63
C LEU A 159 14.76 1.05 4.43
N MET A 160 15.92 1.30 3.81
CA MET A 160 17.08 1.84 4.52
C MET A 160 16.82 3.29 4.96
N SER A 161 16.28 4.11 4.06
CA SER A 161 15.87 5.49 4.34
C SER A 161 14.79 5.54 5.43
N LEU A 162 13.82 4.61 5.39
CA LEU A 162 12.80 4.48 6.42
C LEU A 162 13.42 4.13 7.79
N LEU A 163 14.32 3.14 7.83
CA LEU A 163 15.00 2.74 9.07
C LEU A 163 15.82 3.88 9.66
N ASN A 164 16.55 4.62 8.83
CA ASN A 164 17.32 5.78 9.27
C ASN A 164 16.42 6.87 9.85
N HIS A 165 15.25 7.12 9.23
CA HIS A 165 14.26 8.06 9.75
C HIS A 165 13.70 7.60 11.09
N LEU A 166 13.24 6.35 11.20
CA LEU A 166 12.62 5.80 12.41
C LEU A 166 13.60 5.70 13.58
N ARG A 167 14.90 5.57 13.31
CA ARG A 167 15.99 5.58 14.31
C ARG A 167 16.48 6.98 14.67
N GLY A 168 15.97 8.03 14.02
CA GLY A 168 16.37 9.41 14.25
C GLY A 168 17.74 9.79 13.65
N GLY A 169 18.28 8.96 12.75
CA GLY A 169 19.56 9.23 12.10
C GLY A 169 19.46 10.22 10.94
N GLN A 170 18.40 10.13 10.13
CA GLN A 170 18.15 11.02 9.00
C GLN A 170 16.66 11.20 8.82
N PHE A 171 16.17 12.42 8.93
CA PHE A 171 14.75 12.72 8.76
C PHE A 171 14.42 12.95 7.29
N LEU A 172 13.34 12.31 6.83
CA LEU A 172 12.75 12.54 5.52
C LEU A 172 11.88 13.79 5.58
N ALA A 173 11.96 14.61 4.55
CA ALA A 173 11.06 15.75 4.41
C ALA A 173 9.62 15.26 4.17
N PRO A 174 8.61 15.89 4.76
CA PRO A 174 7.22 15.57 4.49
C PRO A 174 6.88 15.86 3.02
N PRO A 175 6.11 14.99 2.36
CA PRO A 175 5.69 15.23 0.99
C PRO A 175 4.75 16.43 0.91
N GLN A 176 4.76 17.10 -0.24
CA GLN A 176 3.83 18.21 -0.53
C GLN A 176 2.76 17.74 -1.52
N PRO A 177 1.53 18.24 -1.42
CA PRO A 177 0.51 17.95 -2.40
C PRO A 177 0.96 18.42 -3.79
N GLU A 178 0.82 17.57 -4.78
CA GLU A 178 1.19 17.87 -6.15
C GLU A 178 -0.01 17.64 -7.07
N LEU A 179 -0.31 18.63 -7.91
CA LEU A 179 -1.27 18.49 -9.00
C LEU A 179 -0.55 17.89 -10.20
N LEU A 180 -1.13 16.84 -10.76
CA LEU A 180 -0.68 16.34 -12.04
C LEU A 180 -0.81 17.46 -13.09
N PRO A 181 0.24 17.68 -13.91
CA PRO A 181 0.13 18.66 -14.97
C PRO A 181 -1.02 18.29 -15.91
N PRO A 182 -1.78 19.29 -16.41
CA PRO A 182 -2.83 19.02 -17.38
C PRO A 182 -2.25 18.35 -18.63
N LEU A 183 -2.97 17.42 -19.21
CA LEU A 183 -2.61 16.81 -20.49
C LEU A 183 -2.47 17.93 -21.54
N HIS A 184 -1.31 18.02 -22.18
CA HIS A 184 -1.05 19.04 -23.19
C HIS A 184 -1.98 18.92 -24.42
N SER A 185 -2.48 17.71 -24.70
CA SER A 185 -3.46 17.42 -25.75
C SER A 185 -4.43 16.38 -25.22
N PRO A 186 -5.50 16.78 -24.54
CA PRO A 186 -6.53 15.82 -24.13
C PRO A 186 -7.18 15.19 -25.36
N PRO A 187 -7.58 13.92 -25.30
CA PRO A 187 -8.36 13.28 -26.35
C PRO A 187 -9.63 14.10 -26.64
N ASP A 188 -9.96 14.27 -27.94
CA ASP A 188 -11.13 15.03 -28.37
C ASP A 188 -12.23 14.04 -28.86
N MET A 189 -13.48 14.30 -28.51
CA MET A 189 -14.64 13.53 -28.96
C MET A 189 -14.77 13.48 -30.49
N ARG A 190 -14.24 14.45 -31.23
CA ARG A 190 -14.21 14.45 -32.71
C ARG A 190 -13.33 13.34 -33.29
N ASP A 191 -12.38 12.82 -32.50
CA ASP A 191 -11.46 11.75 -32.93
C ASP A 191 -12.12 10.36 -32.86
N LEU A 192 -13.26 10.25 -32.14
CA LEU A 192 -14.05 9.03 -32.07
C LEU A 192 -14.82 8.83 -33.38
N ARG A 193 -14.59 7.70 -34.02
CA ARG A 193 -15.30 7.30 -35.25
C ARG A 193 -16.34 6.24 -34.93
N GLY A 194 -17.56 6.44 -35.41
CA GLY A 194 -18.69 5.60 -35.05
C GLY A 194 -19.15 5.79 -33.61
N GLN A 195 -19.75 4.79 -33.01
CA GLN A 195 -20.25 4.77 -31.62
C GLN A 195 -21.17 5.97 -31.28
N GLU A 196 -22.06 6.31 -32.19
CA GLU A 196 -22.98 7.46 -32.13
C GLU A 196 -23.74 7.53 -30.78
N THR A 197 -24.24 6.38 -30.31
CA THR A 197 -24.97 6.29 -29.05
C THR A 197 -24.05 6.62 -27.85
N ALA A 198 -22.84 6.06 -27.82
CA ALA A 198 -21.90 6.29 -26.74
C ALA A 198 -21.46 7.76 -26.71
N ARG A 199 -21.20 8.36 -27.88
CA ARG A 199 -20.88 9.79 -27.99
C ARG A 199 -22.01 10.66 -27.43
N ARG A 200 -23.27 10.37 -27.83
CA ARG A 200 -24.42 11.12 -27.33
C ARG A 200 -24.63 11.00 -25.83
N VAL A 201 -24.43 9.80 -25.28
CA VAL A 201 -24.51 9.57 -23.82
C VAL A 201 -23.40 10.32 -23.10
N LEU A 202 -22.17 10.35 -23.62
CA LEU A 202 -21.07 11.14 -23.06
C LEU A 202 -21.36 12.63 -23.04
N GLU A 203 -21.93 13.20 -24.13
CA GLU A 203 -22.33 14.60 -24.18
C GLU A 203 -23.37 14.94 -23.10
N ILE A 204 -24.37 14.08 -22.95
CA ILE A 204 -25.44 14.27 -21.96
C ILE A 204 -24.87 14.16 -20.53
N ALA A 205 -24.02 13.15 -20.28
CA ALA A 205 -23.41 12.96 -19.00
C ALA A 205 -22.50 14.13 -18.60
N ALA A 206 -21.72 14.64 -19.54
CA ALA A 206 -20.85 15.79 -19.33
C ALA A 206 -21.67 17.06 -19.04
N ALA A 207 -22.74 17.32 -19.82
CA ALA A 207 -23.62 18.48 -19.62
C ALA A 207 -24.36 18.42 -18.28
N GLY A 208 -24.78 17.21 -17.86
CA GLY A 208 -25.53 16.97 -16.63
C GLY A 208 -24.68 16.70 -15.40
N ARG A 209 -23.33 16.66 -15.53
CA ARG A 209 -22.39 16.24 -14.45
C ARG A 209 -22.73 14.84 -13.91
N HIS A 210 -23.12 13.92 -14.78
CA HIS A 210 -23.45 12.54 -14.43
C HIS A 210 -22.20 11.64 -14.52
N ASN A 211 -22.08 10.72 -13.59
CA ASN A 211 -21.11 9.64 -13.70
C ASN A 211 -21.55 8.65 -14.80
N LEU A 212 -20.60 8.21 -15.62
CA LEU A 212 -20.85 7.25 -16.69
C LEU A 212 -19.83 6.12 -16.61
N LEU A 213 -20.33 4.88 -16.62
CA LEU A 213 -19.52 3.66 -16.72
C LEU A 213 -19.79 2.98 -18.04
N ILE A 214 -18.75 2.78 -18.85
CA ILE A 214 -18.82 2.03 -20.10
C ILE A 214 -18.15 0.67 -19.87
N CYS A 215 -18.93 -0.42 -19.99
CA CYS A 215 -18.43 -1.78 -19.88
C CYS A 215 -18.32 -2.40 -21.29
N LEU A 216 -17.19 -3.05 -21.56
CA LEU A 216 -16.97 -3.80 -22.80
C LEU A 216 -17.14 -5.30 -22.54
N LEU A 217 -17.75 -6.02 -23.49
CA LEU A 217 -18.07 -7.43 -23.33
C LEU A 217 -16.89 -8.38 -23.60
N TYR A 218 -15.74 -7.89 -24.07
CA TYR A 218 -14.64 -8.72 -24.60
C TYR A 218 -13.27 -8.10 -24.33
N THR A 219 -12.91 -7.96 -23.11
CA THR A 219 -11.63 -7.30 -22.78
C THR A 219 -10.48 -8.26 -22.52
N SER A 220 -10.73 -9.55 -22.38
CA SER A 220 -9.67 -10.49 -21.96
C SER A 220 -9.28 -11.53 -23.01
N ASP A 221 -10.16 -11.86 -23.95
CA ASP A 221 -9.92 -13.03 -24.82
C ASP A 221 -9.25 -12.69 -26.17
N ALA A 222 -9.05 -11.41 -26.48
CA ALA A 222 -8.41 -10.97 -27.72
C ALA A 222 -6.88 -10.80 -27.63
N ALA A 223 -6.29 -11.04 -26.46
CA ALA A 223 -4.85 -10.92 -26.24
C ALA A 223 -4.12 -12.28 -26.26
N ASP A 224 -4.83 -13.40 -26.38
CA ASP A 224 -4.27 -14.75 -26.33
C ASP A 224 -4.29 -15.49 -27.70
N GLU A 225 -4.53 -14.79 -28.83
CA GLU A 225 -4.31 -15.34 -30.18
C GLU A 225 -3.11 -14.71 -30.87
#